data_da0cc0bb944dd73c174f1639e6412e54
#
_entry.id   da0cc0bb944dd73c174f1639e6412e54
#
_cell.length_a   1.000
_cell.length_b   1.000
_cell.length_c   1.000
_cell.angle_alpha   90.00
_cell.angle_beta   90.00
_cell.angle_gamma   90.00
#
_symmetry.space_group_name_H-M   'P 1'
#
loop_
_entity.id
_entity.type
_entity.pdbx_description
1 polymer ?
#
loop_
_entity_poly.entity_id
_entity_poly.type
_entity_poly.pdbx_seq_one_letter_code
_entity_poly.pdbx_strand_id
1 'polypeptide(L)'
;MLFTLFLASWVGFCLYISVLDRTPRSYVSMLAGYTTVIICYNVVYYADTVSIFDMALGRFLEITVGVVCSAIVTTTIFPMHIGPAVQSRVAKTIQDIKALFDQILLDQKQLDNYNQLLGNITRDASDIHVLAVHLSYEKSKLQGMTKPLQEMLHQLTMLVANLVAMSERMKQLDQIEMTYRENLKAVHAHIAEFLHDHHEIKAQELNFLPSQFESDFAALVASAPSEQQLILNGLKMDIRHFIQNVRAVKLIWQRIQQGDDALPESMTPLTTTYPSLHRDHGVAVRGGISAFLIILIATAFWILSGWKAGFMLAEMAAISACILTAMDNPVPALKLFIRANIYSAVVVFIYAYGVFPHVTAFWELALVLAPLSIFCLMLFPHPPLAGLGLPLLMSSIMGLNLQNRYMLDQIAFFDASIGAVIG
;
A
#
# COMPACT_ATOMS: atom_id res chain seq x y z
N MET A 1 -23.26 28.56 5.32
CA MET A 1 -23.56 27.35 6.10
C MET A 1 -24.09 26.20 5.21
N LEU A 2 -25.14 26.37 4.42
CA LEU A 2 -25.70 25.28 3.59
C LEU A 2 -24.65 24.73 2.59
N PHE A 3 -23.91 25.61 1.93
CA PHE A 3 -22.83 25.27 1.02
C PHE A 3 -21.72 24.46 1.71
N THR A 4 -21.31 24.86 2.92
CA THR A 4 -20.27 24.13 3.69
C THR A 4 -20.72 22.74 4.10
N LEU A 5 -22.01 22.59 4.51
CA LEU A 5 -22.59 21.27 4.81
C LEU A 5 -22.61 20.36 3.58
N PHE A 6 -22.98 20.90 2.43
CA PHE A 6 -22.98 20.12 1.18
C PHE A 6 -21.56 19.71 0.80
N LEU A 7 -20.61 20.63 0.85
CA LEU A 7 -19.21 20.34 0.56
C LEU A 7 -18.61 19.28 1.50
N ALA A 8 -18.83 19.43 2.81
CA ALA A 8 -18.37 18.49 3.80
C ALA A 8 -19.00 17.08 3.60
N SER A 9 -20.31 17.03 3.27
CA SER A 9 -20.99 15.77 2.97
C SER A 9 -20.43 15.10 1.71
N TRP A 10 -20.14 15.88 0.67
CA TRP A 10 -19.54 15.38 -0.56
C TRP A 10 -18.17 14.77 -0.30
N VAL A 11 -17.30 15.46 0.41
CA VAL A 11 -15.95 14.97 0.72
C VAL A 11 -16.01 13.74 1.63
N GLY A 12 -16.86 13.75 2.64
CA GLY A 12 -17.08 12.58 3.50
C GLY A 12 -17.55 11.35 2.71
N PHE A 13 -18.44 11.54 1.74
CA PHE A 13 -18.90 10.48 0.85
C PHE A 13 -17.78 9.98 -0.09
N CYS A 14 -17.02 10.89 -0.69
CA CYS A 14 -15.88 10.53 -1.53
C CYS A 14 -14.84 9.73 -0.75
N LEU A 15 -14.54 10.14 0.48
CA LEU A 15 -13.58 9.41 1.32
C LEU A 15 -14.12 8.06 1.79
N TYR A 16 -15.42 7.97 2.12
CA TYR A 16 -16.06 6.69 2.42
C TYR A 16 -15.87 5.69 1.27
N ILE A 17 -16.13 6.08 0.03
CA ILE A 17 -15.92 5.22 -1.16
C ILE A 17 -14.45 4.89 -1.32
N SER A 18 -13.56 5.86 -1.16
CA SER A 18 -12.13 5.67 -1.30
C SER A 18 -11.58 4.62 -0.32
N VAL A 19 -12.00 4.66 0.94
CA VAL A 19 -11.54 3.71 1.97
C VAL A 19 -12.13 2.30 1.76
N LEU A 20 -13.32 2.19 1.15
CA LEU A 20 -13.91 0.89 0.80
C LEU A 20 -13.17 0.19 -0.34
N ASP A 21 -12.57 0.94 -1.24
CA ASP A 21 -11.83 0.40 -2.37
C ASP A 21 -10.32 0.38 -2.07
N ARG A 22 -9.78 -0.79 -1.76
CA ARG A 22 -8.34 -0.97 -1.49
C ARG A 22 -7.49 -1.10 -2.76
N THR A 23 -8.06 -0.83 -3.92
CA THR A 23 -7.33 -0.80 -5.19
C THR A 23 -6.84 0.62 -5.50
N PRO A 24 -5.88 0.80 -6.41
CA PRO A 24 -5.43 2.13 -6.83
C PRO A 24 -6.54 3.05 -7.38
N ARG A 25 -7.71 2.48 -7.73
CA ARG A 25 -8.90 3.25 -8.13
C ARG A 25 -9.47 4.10 -6.99
N SER A 26 -9.19 3.75 -5.75
CA SER A 26 -9.57 4.52 -4.56
C SER A 26 -9.12 5.97 -4.64
N TYR A 27 -7.95 6.20 -5.29
CA TYR A 27 -7.41 7.54 -5.51
C TYR A 27 -8.34 8.45 -6.31
N VAL A 28 -9.14 7.91 -7.24
CA VAL A 28 -10.08 8.71 -8.07
C VAL A 28 -11.14 9.38 -7.17
N SER A 29 -11.73 8.62 -6.25
CA SER A 29 -12.73 9.15 -5.32
C SER A 29 -12.11 10.16 -4.35
N MET A 30 -10.91 9.88 -3.84
CA MET A 30 -10.17 10.77 -2.97
C MET A 30 -9.83 12.10 -3.70
N LEU A 31 -9.33 12.00 -4.95
CA LEU A 31 -9.03 13.15 -5.80
C LEU A 31 -10.27 14.02 -6.04
N ALA A 32 -11.43 13.39 -6.34
CA ALA A 32 -12.68 14.11 -6.52
C ALA A 32 -13.09 14.88 -5.25
N GLY A 33 -12.86 14.30 -4.06
CA GLY A 33 -13.16 14.94 -2.79
C GLY A 33 -12.34 16.23 -2.58
N TYR A 34 -11.02 16.11 -2.50
CA TYR A 34 -10.20 17.28 -2.17
C TYR A 34 -10.11 18.30 -3.32
N THR A 35 -10.18 17.89 -4.59
CA THR A 35 -10.21 18.84 -5.73
C THR A 35 -11.45 19.73 -5.67
N THR A 36 -12.61 19.19 -5.28
CA THR A 36 -13.82 19.99 -5.09
C THR A 36 -13.62 21.03 -4.01
N VAL A 37 -12.94 20.70 -2.90
CA VAL A 37 -12.61 21.68 -1.84
C VAL A 37 -11.72 22.79 -2.37
N ILE A 38 -10.65 22.43 -3.10
CA ILE A 38 -9.72 23.38 -3.70
C ILE A 38 -10.47 24.38 -4.60
N ILE A 39 -11.29 23.86 -5.52
CA ILE A 39 -12.08 24.69 -6.42
C ILE A 39 -13.02 25.61 -5.63
N CYS A 40 -13.78 25.05 -4.71
CA CYS A 40 -14.81 25.79 -3.98
C CYS A 40 -14.24 26.89 -3.09
N TYR A 41 -13.15 26.62 -2.34
CA TYR A 41 -12.55 27.61 -1.45
C TYR A 41 -11.84 28.72 -2.23
N ASN A 42 -11.15 28.38 -3.31
CA ASN A 42 -10.51 29.38 -4.16
C ASN A 42 -11.56 30.28 -4.85
N VAL A 43 -12.68 29.72 -5.33
CA VAL A 43 -13.77 30.52 -5.89
C VAL A 43 -14.40 31.45 -4.86
N VAL A 44 -14.59 30.99 -3.61
CA VAL A 44 -15.12 31.85 -2.55
C VAL A 44 -14.13 32.96 -2.18
N TYR A 45 -12.84 32.67 -2.18
CA TYR A 45 -11.79 33.67 -1.87
C TYR A 45 -11.60 34.70 -3.00
N TYR A 46 -11.66 34.24 -4.27
CA TYR A 46 -11.50 35.07 -5.45
C TYR A 46 -12.83 35.40 -6.15
N ALA A 47 -13.95 35.49 -5.41
CA ALA A 47 -15.30 35.54 -5.96
C ALA A 47 -15.51 36.70 -6.96
N ASP A 48 -14.78 37.81 -6.82
CA ASP A 48 -14.93 38.96 -7.71
C ASP A 48 -14.10 38.88 -9.00
N THR A 49 -13.20 37.89 -9.11
CA THR A 49 -12.19 37.86 -10.20
C THR A 49 -12.23 36.61 -11.04
N VAL A 50 -12.75 35.50 -10.50
CA VAL A 50 -12.72 34.18 -11.18
C VAL A 50 -14.07 33.50 -11.15
N SER A 51 -14.52 32.99 -12.30
CA SER A 51 -15.74 32.18 -12.37
C SER A 51 -15.49 30.75 -11.91
N ILE A 52 -16.53 30.09 -11.34
CA ILE A 52 -16.48 28.68 -10.95
C ILE A 52 -16.10 27.80 -12.13
N PHE A 53 -16.65 28.11 -13.30
CA PHE A 53 -16.42 27.33 -14.53
C PHE A 53 -14.94 27.39 -14.94
N ASP A 54 -14.34 28.60 -14.95
CA ASP A 54 -12.94 28.78 -15.35
C ASP A 54 -11.99 28.07 -14.40
N MET A 55 -12.27 28.12 -13.09
CA MET A 55 -11.48 27.42 -12.07
C MET A 55 -11.59 25.89 -12.24
N ALA A 56 -12.79 25.37 -12.45
CA ALA A 56 -13.02 23.94 -12.67
C ALA A 56 -12.37 23.46 -13.97
N LEU A 57 -12.50 24.22 -15.05
CA LEU A 57 -11.88 23.92 -16.34
C LEU A 57 -10.35 23.97 -16.25
N GLY A 58 -9.80 24.96 -15.57
CA GLY A 58 -8.35 25.05 -15.30
C GLY A 58 -7.84 23.79 -14.59
N ARG A 59 -8.49 23.38 -13.52
CA ARG A 59 -8.13 22.15 -12.79
C ARG A 59 -8.27 20.89 -13.64
N PHE A 60 -9.31 20.78 -14.43
CA PHE A 60 -9.47 19.66 -15.36
C PHE A 60 -8.31 19.58 -16.37
N LEU A 61 -7.95 20.71 -16.97
CA LEU A 61 -6.85 20.78 -17.94
C LEU A 61 -5.49 20.48 -17.27
N GLU A 62 -5.21 21.05 -16.11
CA GLU A 62 -3.96 20.80 -15.35
C GLU A 62 -3.79 19.30 -15.04
N ILE A 63 -4.83 18.67 -14.49
CA ILE A 63 -4.81 17.23 -14.18
C ILE A 63 -4.65 16.40 -15.46
N THR A 64 -5.39 16.73 -16.51
CA THR A 64 -5.31 16.00 -17.79
C THR A 64 -3.93 16.09 -18.41
N VAL A 65 -3.33 17.28 -18.46
CA VAL A 65 -1.96 17.47 -18.95
C VAL A 65 -0.95 16.70 -18.09
N GLY A 66 -1.08 16.78 -16.77
CA GLY A 66 -0.22 16.01 -15.85
C GLY A 66 -0.30 14.50 -16.09
N VAL A 67 -1.51 13.95 -16.23
CA VAL A 67 -1.73 12.52 -16.51
C VAL A 67 -1.15 12.12 -17.88
N VAL A 68 -1.39 12.92 -18.91
CA VAL A 68 -0.86 12.65 -20.27
C VAL A 68 0.66 12.71 -20.28
N CYS A 69 1.27 13.73 -19.69
CA CYS A 69 2.73 13.85 -19.58
C CYS A 69 3.33 12.67 -18.81
N SER A 70 2.73 12.33 -17.66
CA SER A 70 3.16 11.17 -16.87
C SER A 70 3.07 9.87 -17.67
N ALA A 71 1.94 9.66 -18.37
CA ALA A 71 1.76 8.47 -19.20
C ALA A 71 2.80 8.38 -20.33
N ILE A 72 3.09 9.49 -21.02
CA ILE A 72 4.13 9.54 -22.06
C ILE A 72 5.50 9.19 -21.46
N VAL A 73 5.89 9.80 -20.36
CA VAL A 73 7.19 9.56 -19.72
C VAL A 73 7.33 8.11 -19.28
N THR A 74 6.31 7.56 -18.61
CA THR A 74 6.35 6.19 -18.09
C THR A 74 6.25 5.11 -19.18
N THR A 75 5.66 5.42 -20.33
CA THR A 75 5.54 4.45 -21.43
C THR A 75 6.68 4.51 -22.44
N THR A 76 7.28 5.70 -22.63
CA THR A 76 8.27 5.91 -23.71
C THR A 76 9.69 6.13 -23.20
N ILE A 77 9.87 6.89 -22.10
CA ILE A 77 11.21 7.28 -21.62
C ILE A 77 11.71 6.29 -20.55
N PHE A 78 10.87 5.99 -19.56
CA PHE A 78 11.19 5.08 -18.47
C PHE A 78 10.11 4.01 -18.32
N PRO A 79 10.04 3.00 -19.23
CA PRO A 79 9.08 1.93 -19.10
C PRO A 79 9.39 1.13 -17.84
N MET A 80 8.58 1.35 -16.81
CA MET A 80 8.68 0.60 -15.56
C MET A 80 7.80 -0.64 -15.67
N HIS A 81 8.44 -1.81 -15.73
CA HIS A 81 7.74 -3.08 -15.70
C HIS A 81 7.49 -3.50 -14.25
N ILE A 82 6.24 -3.80 -13.93
CA ILE A 82 5.84 -4.27 -12.60
C ILE A 82 6.28 -5.71 -12.35
N GLY A 83 6.48 -6.48 -13.43
CA GLY A 83 6.89 -7.87 -13.37
C GLY A 83 8.06 -8.17 -12.43
N PRO A 84 9.21 -7.47 -12.53
CA PRO A 84 10.35 -7.66 -11.61
C PRO A 84 10.02 -7.35 -10.15
N ALA A 85 9.16 -6.36 -9.88
CA ALA A 85 8.72 -6.02 -8.53
C ALA A 85 7.85 -7.14 -7.92
N VAL A 86 6.92 -7.69 -8.70
CA VAL A 86 6.12 -8.86 -8.30
C VAL A 86 7.03 -10.06 -8.05
N GLN A 87 7.98 -10.33 -8.96
CA GLN A 87 8.92 -11.44 -8.81
C GLN A 87 9.74 -11.34 -7.53
N SER A 88 10.33 -10.19 -7.27
CA SER A 88 11.12 -9.94 -6.06
C SER A 88 10.27 -10.13 -4.79
N ARG A 89 9.03 -9.65 -4.80
CA ARG A 89 8.14 -9.76 -3.66
C ARG A 89 7.66 -11.19 -3.42
N VAL A 90 7.29 -11.93 -4.47
CA VAL A 90 6.94 -13.35 -4.38
C VAL A 90 8.12 -14.17 -3.85
N ALA A 91 9.33 -13.95 -4.37
CA ALA A 91 10.53 -14.64 -3.90
C ALA A 91 10.79 -14.39 -2.40
N LYS A 92 10.67 -13.13 -1.96
CA LYS A 92 10.81 -12.76 -0.55
C LYS A 92 9.73 -13.43 0.31
N THR A 93 8.47 -13.38 -0.10
CA THR A 93 7.36 -14.01 0.64
C THR A 93 7.59 -15.51 0.82
N ILE A 94 8.05 -16.21 -0.22
CA ILE A 94 8.39 -17.64 -0.13
C ILE A 94 9.55 -17.87 0.85
N GLN A 95 10.55 -17.00 0.86
CA GLN A 95 11.67 -17.07 1.79
C GLN A 95 11.21 -16.84 3.24
N ASP A 96 10.38 -15.85 3.49
CA ASP A 96 9.83 -15.54 4.82
C ASP A 96 8.93 -16.67 5.33
N ILE A 97 8.13 -17.31 4.44
CA ILE A 97 7.33 -18.50 4.77
C ILE A 97 8.22 -19.66 5.20
N LYS A 98 9.32 -19.91 4.48
CA LYS A 98 10.27 -20.98 4.86
C LYS A 98 10.94 -20.67 6.20
N ALA A 99 11.41 -19.44 6.40
CA ALA A 99 12.03 -19.05 7.67
C ALA A 99 11.06 -19.19 8.85
N LEU A 100 9.78 -18.86 8.65
CA LEU A 100 8.77 -19.04 9.69
C LEU A 100 8.45 -20.52 9.96
N PHE A 101 8.41 -21.36 8.93
CA PHE A 101 8.27 -22.81 9.07
C PHE A 101 9.42 -23.41 9.86
N ASP A 102 10.66 -23.02 9.55
CA ASP A 102 11.86 -23.46 10.27
C ASP A 102 11.81 -23.06 11.75
N GLN A 103 11.42 -21.81 12.05
CA GLN A 103 11.26 -21.34 13.42
C GLN A 103 10.19 -22.14 14.20
N ILE A 104 9.05 -22.41 13.59
CA ILE A 104 7.94 -23.13 14.23
C ILE A 104 8.39 -24.54 14.65
N LEU A 105 9.12 -25.25 13.79
CA LEU A 105 9.52 -26.65 14.04
C LEU A 105 10.79 -26.77 14.85
N LEU A 106 11.76 -25.86 14.70
CA LEU A 106 13.10 -26.00 15.28
C LEU A 106 13.32 -25.16 16.54
N ASP A 107 12.77 -23.95 16.63
CA ASP A 107 13.13 -23.01 17.70
C ASP A 107 11.97 -22.09 18.12
N GLN A 108 11.26 -22.51 19.18
CA GLN A 108 10.19 -21.68 19.76
C GLN A 108 10.69 -20.56 20.70
N LYS A 109 11.96 -20.54 21.08
CA LYS A 109 12.50 -19.52 22.03
C LYS A 109 12.62 -18.13 21.39
N GLN A 110 12.57 -18.02 20.07
CA GLN A 110 12.62 -16.74 19.33
C GLN A 110 11.25 -16.34 18.75
N LEU A 111 10.15 -16.55 19.50
CA LEU A 111 8.83 -16.10 19.13
C LEU A 111 8.68 -14.57 18.99
N ASP A 112 9.69 -13.81 19.41
CA ASP A 112 9.66 -12.35 19.32
C ASP A 112 9.50 -11.86 17.86
N ASN A 113 10.01 -12.61 16.88
CA ASN A 113 9.90 -12.26 15.46
C ASN A 113 8.70 -12.93 14.74
N TYR A 114 8.01 -13.88 15.39
CA TYR A 114 6.90 -14.61 14.76
C TYR A 114 5.80 -13.69 14.24
N ASN A 115 5.28 -12.82 15.11
CA ASN A 115 4.22 -11.88 14.75
C ASN A 115 4.66 -10.90 13.67
N GLN A 116 5.93 -10.52 13.68
CA GLN A 116 6.50 -9.62 12.69
C GLN A 116 6.63 -10.32 11.32
N LEU A 117 7.14 -11.56 11.27
CA LEU A 117 7.24 -12.34 10.04
C LEU A 117 5.84 -12.65 9.47
N LEU A 118 4.91 -13.09 10.31
CA LEU A 118 3.54 -13.35 9.89
C LEU A 118 2.87 -12.09 9.34
N GLY A 119 3.06 -10.94 10.01
CA GLY A 119 2.59 -9.64 9.55
C GLY A 119 3.21 -9.23 8.21
N ASN A 120 4.52 -9.50 8.01
CA ASN A 120 5.19 -9.21 6.75
C ASN A 120 4.65 -10.08 5.60
N ILE A 121 4.48 -11.39 5.81
CA ILE A 121 3.92 -12.31 4.81
C ILE A 121 2.51 -11.87 4.41
N THR A 122 1.66 -11.51 5.38
CA THR A 122 0.29 -11.06 5.13
C THR A 122 0.28 -9.74 4.34
N ARG A 123 1.18 -8.80 4.68
CA ARG A 123 1.32 -7.54 3.97
C ARG A 123 1.83 -7.75 2.55
N ASP A 124 2.88 -8.56 2.37
CA ASP A 124 3.45 -8.85 1.06
C ASP A 124 2.42 -9.55 0.15
N ALA A 125 1.61 -10.47 0.68
CA ALA A 125 0.50 -11.08 -0.06
C ALA A 125 -0.55 -10.03 -0.49
N SER A 126 -0.91 -9.10 0.40
CA SER A 126 -1.83 -8.00 0.07
C SER A 126 -1.26 -7.07 -1.00
N ASP A 127 0.02 -6.73 -0.91
CA ASP A 127 0.70 -5.88 -1.89
C ASP A 127 0.81 -6.55 -3.26
N ILE A 128 1.07 -7.88 -3.31
CA ILE A 128 1.04 -8.65 -4.56
C ILE A 128 -0.35 -8.60 -5.19
N HIS A 129 -1.42 -8.66 -4.37
CA HIS A 129 -2.79 -8.53 -4.88
C HIS A 129 -3.04 -7.18 -5.55
N VAL A 130 -2.58 -6.08 -4.92
CA VAL A 130 -2.69 -4.73 -5.49
C VAL A 130 -1.90 -4.63 -6.80
N LEU A 131 -0.68 -5.18 -6.84
CA LEU A 131 0.16 -5.20 -8.04
C LEU A 131 -0.46 -6.06 -9.15
N ALA A 132 -1.16 -7.15 -8.81
CA ALA A 132 -1.85 -8.01 -9.77
C ALA A 132 -2.90 -7.27 -10.59
N VAL A 133 -3.59 -6.28 -10.00
CA VAL A 133 -4.57 -5.44 -10.71
C VAL A 133 -3.88 -4.64 -11.82
N HIS A 134 -2.67 -4.18 -11.61
CA HIS A 134 -1.92 -3.42 -12.61
C HIS A 134 -1.39 -4.28 -13.77
N LEU A 135 -1.11 -5.56 -13.53
CA LEU A 135 -0.62 -6.47 -14.56
C LEU A 135 -1.60 -6.67 -15.72
N SER A 136 -2.89 -6.47 -15.48
CA SER A 136 -3.92 -6.54 -16.54
C SER A 136 -3.77 -5.43 -17.59
N TYR A 137 -3.10 -4.33 -17.24
CA TYR A 137 -2.90 -3.16 -18.11
C TYR A 137 -1.47 -3.07 -18.67
N GLU A 138 -0.56 -3.90 -18.20
CA GLU A 138 0.85 -3.88 -18.61
C GLU A 138 1.08 -4.74 -19.86
N LYS A 139 1.84 -4.20 -20.81
CA LYS A 139 2.33 -4.96 -21.98
C LYS A 139 3.62 -5.71 -21.63
N SER A 140 3.53 -6.70 -20.74
CA SER A 140 4.67 -7.55 -20.35
C SER A 140 4.33 -9.03 -20.57
N LYS A 141 5.33 -9.89 -20.34
CA LYS A 141 5.11 -11.36 -20.35
C LYS A 141 4.07 -11.83 -19.29
N LEU A 142 3.77 -10.97 -18.33
CA LEU A 142 2.79 -11.23 -17.27
C LEU A 142 1.39 -10.70 -17.63
N GLN A 143 1.19 -10.18 -18.83
CA GLN A 143 -0.12 -9.76 -19.30
C GLN A 143 -1.07 -10.97 -19.34
N GLY A 144 -2.25 -10.83 -18.76
CA GLY A 144 -3.23 -11.93 -18.69
C GLY A 144 -3.07 -12.85 -17.47
N MET A 145 -1.96 -12.76 -16.72
CA MET A 145 -1.67 -13.62 -15.55
C MET A 145 -2.47 -13.27 -14.28
N THR A 146 -3.53 -12.46 -14.40
CA THR A 146 -4.33 -12.04 -13.24
C THR A 146 -4.95 -13.22 -12.51
N LYS A 147 -5.53 -14.20 -13.24
CA LYS A 147 -6.16 -15.38 -12.64
C LYS A 147 -5.15 -16.29 -11.93
N PRO A 148 -4.04 -16.73 -12.58
CA PRO A 148 -3.01 -17.52 -11.90
C PRO A 148 -2.45 -16.81 -10.67
N LEU A 149 -2.25 -15.50 -10.75
CA LEU A 149 -1.73 -14.73 -9.63
C LEU A 149 -2.73 -14.64 -8.46
N GLN A 150 -4.02 -14.52 -8.74
CA GLN A 150 -5.07 -14.58 -7.73
C GLN A 150 -5.14 -15.95 -7.05
N GLU A 151 -4.99 -17.03 -7.81
CA GLU A 151 -4.92 -18.38 -7.24
C GLU A 151 -3.68 -18.55 -6.37
N MET A 152 -2.52 -18.07 -6.83
CA MET A 152 -1.30 -18.06 -6.02
C MET A 152 -1.49 -17.32 -4.69
N LEU A 153 -2.17 -16.17 -4.69
CA LEU A 153 -2.49 -15.41 -3.49
C LEU A 153 -3.41 -16.17 -2.55
N HIS A 154 -4.38 -16.90 -3.09
CA HIS A 154 -5.23 -17.80 -2.30
C HIS A 154 -4.39 -18.87 -1.62
N GLN A 155 -3.49 -19.53 -2.34
CA GLN A 155 -2.57 -20.53 -1.78
C GLN A 155 -1.64 -19.92 -0.71
N LEU A 156 -1.15 -18.71 -0.91
CA LEU A 156 -0.37 -17.99 0.11
C LEU A 156 -1.19 -17.71 1.37
N THR A 157 -2.47 -17.36 1.24
CA THR A 157 -3.36 -17.16 2.38
C THR A 157 -3.58 -18.48 3.15
N MET A 158 -3.75 -19.61 2.45
CA MET A 158 -3.84 -20.92 3.08
C MET A 158 -2.55 -21.32 3.79
N LEU A 159 -1.39 -20.97 3.23
CA LEU A 159 -0.10 -21.17 3.90
C LEU A 159 0.00 -20.41 5.22
N VAL A 160 -0.46 -19.16 5.27
CA VAL A 160 -0.52 -18.38 6.51
C VAL A 160 -1.39 -19.09 7.55
N ALA A 161 -2.57 -19.56 7.17
CA ALA A 161 -3.46 -20.29 8.07
C ALA A 161 -2.82 -21.59 8.59
N ASN A 162 -2.13 -22.35 7.73
CA ASN A 162 -1.41 -23.55 8.12
C ASN A 162 -0.26 -23.25 9.10
N LEU A 163 0.53 -22.20 8.85
CA LEU A 163 1.60 -21.81 9.76
C LEU A 163 1.08 -21.41 11.15
N VAL A 164 -0.05 -20.68 11.21
CA VAL A 164 -0.71 -20.35 12.47
C VAL A 164 -1.18 -21.61 13.22
N ALA A 165 -1.83 -22.54 12.51
CA ALA A 165 -2.30 -23.80 13.09
C ALA A 165 -1.13 -24.65 13.61
N MET A 166 -0.06 -24.77 12.84
CA MET A 166 1.17 -25.46 13.25
C MET A 166 1.80 -24.86 14.49
N SER A 167 1.92 -23.51 14.53
CA SER A 167 2.48 -22.81 15.69
C SER A 167 1.67 -23.07 16.97
N GLU A 168 0.34 -23.08 16.86
CA GLU A 168 -0.53 -23.34 18.01
C GLU A 168 -0.41 -24.78 18.52
N ARG A 169 -0.35 -25.76 17.60
CA ARG A 169 -0.14 -27.18 17.97
C ARG A 169 1.25 -27.40 18.59
N MET A 170 2.28 -26.74 18.05
CA MET A 170 3.63 -26.82 18.64
C MET A 170 3.67 -26.25 20.06
N LYS A 171 2.97 -25.15 20.33
CA LYS A 171 2.83 -24.62 21.70
C LYS A 171 2.17 -25.62 22.65
N GLN A 172 1.11 -26.30 22.18
CA GLN A 172 0.44 -27.33 22.97
C GLN A 172 1.36 -28.52 23.28
N LEU A 173 2.16 -28.97 22.29
CA LEU A 173 3.14 -30.03 22.48
C LEU A 173 4.26 -29.64 23.45
N ASP A 174 4.76 -28.42 23.38
CA ASP A 174 5.83 -27.94 24.27
C ASP A 174 5.41 -27.81 25.73
N GLN A 175 4.13 -27.59 25.99
CA GLN A 175 3.59 -27.56 27.36
C GLN A 175 3.60 -28.95 28.02
N ILE A 176 3.65 -30.01 27.22
CA ILE A 176 3.49 -31.38 27.69
C ILE A 176 4.85 -32.09 27.84
N GLU A 177 5.74 -32.06 26.82
CA GLU A 177 7.08 -32.70 26.89
C GLU A 177 8.05 -32.20 25.80
N MET A 178 9.32 -32.01 26.16
CA MET A 178 10.38 -31.58 25.22
C MET A 178 10.89 -32.68 24.29
N THR A 179 10.51 -33.93 24.51
CA THR A 179 11.05 -35.13 23.82
C THR A 179 10.71 -35.16 22.31
N TYR A 180 9.60 -34.52 21.92
CA TYR A 180 9.17 -34.52 20.50
C TYR A 180 10.03 -33.65 19.59
N ARG A 181 10.75 -32.66 20.10
CA ARG A 181 11.55 -31.75 19.29
C ARG A 181 12.67 -32.40 18.52
N GLU A 182 13.33 -33.40 19.10
CA GLU A 182 14.43 -34.09 18.40
C GLU A 182 13.91 -34.93 17.24
N ASN A 183 12.78 -35.61 17.44
CA ASN A 183 12.14 -36.38 16.39
C ASN A 183 11.58 -35.46 15.28
N LEU A 184 11.03 -34.28 15.64
CA LEU A 184 10.56 -33.29 14.67
C LEU A 184 11.70 -32.65 13.88
N LYS A 185 12.94 -32.56 14.41
CA LYS A 185 14.10 -32.12 13.65
C LYS A 185 14.42 -33.05 12.47
N ALA A 186 14.28 -34.36 12.64
CA ALA A 186 14.47 -35.32 11.55
C ALA A 186 13.38 -35.14 10.47
N VAL A 187 12.11 -35.01 10.90
CA VAL A 187 10.98 -34.73 10.00
C VAL A 187 11.21 -33.41 9.24
N HIS A 188 11.64 -32.36 9.95
CA HIS A 188 11.96 -31.07 9.35
C HIS A 188 13.06 -31.20 8.28
N ALA A 189 14.15 -31.93 8.57
CA ALA A 189 15.27 -32.09 7.63
C ALA A 189 14.80 -32.74 6.32
N HIS A 190 13.98 -33.81 6.37
CA HIS A 190 13.42 -34.46 5.18
C HIS A 190 12.48 -33.55 4.41
N ILE A 191 11.67 -32.74 5.10
CA ILE A 191 10.77 -31.77 4.46
C ILE A 191 11.58 -30.64 3.83
N ALA A 192 12.58 -30.10 4.52
CA ALA A 192 13.44 -29.05 4.00
C ALA A 192 14.17 -29.48 2.75
N GLU A 193 14.77 -30.68 2.73
CA GLU A 193 15.40 -31.26 1.56
C GLU A 193 14.40 -31.38 0.38
N PHE A 194 13.22 -31.91 0.62
CA PHE A 194 12.18 -32.05 -0.38
C PHE A 194 11.68 -30.71 -0.93
N LEU A 195 11.60 -29.66 -0.10
CA LEU A 195 11.19 -28.33 -0.51
C LEU A 195 12.32 -27.52 -1.15
N HIS A 196 13.60 -27.85 -0.88
CA HIS A 196 14.77 -27.26 -1.54
C HIS A 196 15.06 -27.84 -2.92
N ASP A 197 14.44 -28.95 -3.26
CA ASP A 197 14.61 -29.53 -4.60
C ASP A 197 14.22 -28.49 -5.67
N HIS A 198 15.19 -28.20 -6.54
CA HIS A 198 15.06 -27.17 -7.59
C HIS A 198 14.44 -27.71 -8.89
N HIS A 199 14.01 -28.98 -8.90
CA HIS A 199 13.36 -29.53 -10.09
C HIS A 199 12.04 -28.82 -10.39
N GLU A 200 11.75 -28.67 -11.69
CA GLU A 200 10.44 -28.19 -12.14
C GLU A 200 9.35 -29.12 -11.63
N ILE A 201 8.41 -28.56 -10.88
CA ILE A 201 7.30 -29.31 -10.30
C ILE A 201 6.30 -29.61 -11.41
N LYS A 202 6.03 -30.89 -11.66
CA LYS A 202 4.97 -31.30 -12.59
C LYS A 202 3.62 -31.30 -11.86
N ALA A 203 2.54 -30.98 -12.59
CA ALA A 203 1.19 -30.94 -12.03
C ALA A 203 0.77 -32.25 -11.34
N GLN A 204 1.24 -33.41 -11.86
CA GLN A 204 0.99 -34.74 -11.29
C GLN A 204 1.69 -34.95 -9.94
N GLU A 205 2.76 -34.19 -9.68
CA GLU A 205 3.59 -34.34 -8.47
C GLU A 205 3.15 -33.41 -7.34
N LEU A 206 2.09 -32.64 -7.54
CA LEU A 206 1.63 -31.63 -6.57
C LEU A 206 1.38 -32.25 -5.19
N ASN A 207 0.78 -33.42 -5.15
CA ASN A 207 0.40 -34.12 -3.92
C ASN A 207 1.50 -35.03 -3.36
N PHE A 208 2.69 -35.06 -3.97
CA PHE A 208 3.78 -35.92 -3.49
C PHE A 208 4.32 -35.36 -2.18
N LEU A 209 4.63 -36.26 -1.28
CA LEU A 209 5.23 -36.00 0.02
C LEU A 209 6.63 -36.66 0.07
N PRO A 210 7.51 -36.23 0.99
CA PRO A 210 8.77 -36.93 1.23
C PRO A 210 8.51 -38.42 1.49
N SER A 211 9.34 -39.30 0.94
CA SER A 211 9.15 -40.77 1.01
C SER A 211 9.09 -41.32 2.46
N GLN A 212 9.77 -40.61 3.39
CA GLN A 212 9.81 -41.02 4.80
C GLN A 212 8.75 -40.28 5.65
N PHE A 213 7.99 -39.33 5.10
CA PHE A 213 7.04 -38.51 5.86
C PHE A 213 6.01 -39.31 6.66
N GLU A 214 5.42 -40.35 6.03
CA GLU A 214 4.39 -41.20 6.67
C GLU A 214 4.98 -42.09 7.75
N SER A 215 6.16 -42.63 7.53
CA SER A 215 6.87 -43.52 8.49
C SER A 215 7.35 -42.73 9.71
N ASP A 216 7.91 -41.54 9.50
CA ASP A 216 8.41 -40.70 10.57
C ASP A 216 7.27 -40.26 11.51
N PHE A 217 6.12 -39.85 10.95
CA PHE A 217 4.97 -39.49 11.78
C PHE A 217 4.30 -40.72 12.41
N ALA A 218 4.27 -41.88 11.74
CA ALA A 218 3.71 -43.11 12.33
C ALA A 218 4.53 -43.53 13.56
N ALA A 219 5.86 -43.46 13.50
CA ALA A 219 6.73 -43.75 14.63
C ALA A 219 6.53 -42.75 15.79
N LEU A 220 6.41 -41.47 15.47
CA LEU A 220 6.18 -40.38 16.44
C LEU A 220 4.82 -40.54 17.17
N VAL A 221 3.76 -40.84 16.43
CA VAL A 221 2.39 -41.02 16.96
C VAL A 221 2.31 -42.29 17.79
N ALA A 222 2.94 -43.39 17.38
CA ALA A 222 2.94 -44.66 18.11
C ALA A 222 3.63 -44.58 19.48
N SER A 223 4.63 -43.69 19.61
CA SER A 223 5.36 -43.50 20.87
C SER A 223 4.64 -42.56 21.83
N ALA A 224 3.58 -41.87 21.41
CA ALA A 224 2.91 -40.84 22.17
C ALA A 224 1.70 -41.33 22.98
N PRO A 225 1.40 -40.76 24.17
CA PRO A 225 0.17 -41.01 24.90
C PRO A 225 -1.10 -40.63 24.06
N SER A 226 -2.22 -41.26 24.36
CA SER A 226 -3.47 -41.16 23.57
C SER A 226 -3.93 -39.71 23.36
N GLU A 227 -3.80 -38.86 24.38
CA GLU A 227 -4.19 -37.43 24.31
C GLU A 227 -3.29 -36.63 23.34
N GLN A 228 -2.01 -36.98 23.25
CA GLN A 228 -1.05 -36.30 22.38
C GLN A 228 -1.12 -36.79 20.95
N GLN A 229 -1.59 -38.04 20.73
CA GLN A 229 -1.74 -38.60 19.37
C GLN A 229 -2.68 -37.74 18.52
N LEU A 230 -3.73 -37.13 19.11
CA LEU A 230 -4.65 -36.25 18.39
C LEU A 230 -3.93 -34.99 17.91
N ILE A 231 -3.11 -34.37 18.77
CA ILE A 231 -2.34 -33.16 18.43
C ILE A 231 -1.30 -33.46 17.34
N LEU A 232 -0.58 -34.58 17.48
CA LEU A 232 0.42 -35.00 16.49
C LEU A 232 -0.18 -35.34 15.13
N ASN A 233 -1.33 -36.02 15.10
CA ASN A 233 -2.06 -36.28 13.86
C ASN A 233 -2.56 -34.97 13.23
N GLY A 234 -3.01 -34.01 14.03
CA GLY A 234 -3.36 -32.68 13.56
C GLY A 234 -2.15 -31.97 12.97
N LEU A 235 -0.99 -31.99 13.65
CA LEU A 235 0.26 -31.39 13.15
C LEU A 235 0.71 -32.07 11.83
N LYS A 236 0.60 -33.39 11.73
CA LYS A 236 0.86 -34.13 10.49
C LYS A 236 0.03 -33.62 9.32
N MET A 237 -1.26 -33.39 9.55
CA MET A 237 -2.16 -32.87 8.52
C MET A 237 -1.83 -31.43 8.12
N ASP A 238 -1.51 -30.57 9.09
CA ASP A 238 -1.12 -29.19 8.82
C ASP A 238 0.18 -29.12 8.00
N ILE A 239 1.17 -29.95 8.35
CA ILE A 239 2.44 -30.03 7.59
C ILE A 239 2.20 -30.58 6.18
N ARG A 240 1.34 -31.60 6.02
CA ARG A 240 0.95 -32.12 4.70
C ARG A 240 0.37 -31.00 3.83
N HIS A 241 -0.60 -30.27 4.34
CA HIS A 241 -1.21 -29.14 3.63
C HIS A 241 -0.18 -28.03 3.34
N PHE A 242 0.71 -27.76 4.28
CA PHE A 242 1.80 -26.79 4.08
C PHE A 242 2.67 -27.18 2.88
N ILE A 243 3.15 -28.43 2.81
CA ILE A 243 3.96 -28.95 1.69
C ILE A 243 3.20 -28.80 0.37
N GLN A 244 1.93 -29.23 0.33
CA GLN A 244 1.10 -29.16 -0.87
C GLN A 244 0.92 -27.71 -1.34
N ASN A 245 0.61 -26.79 -0.42
CA ASN A 245 0.40 -25.38 -0.76
C ASN A 245 1.69 -24.69 -1.19
N VAL A 246 2.86 -24.98 -0.58
CA VAL A 246 4.15 -24.46 -1.04
C VAL A 246 4.46 -24.93 -2.46
N ARG A 247 4.20 -26.21 -2.76
CA ARG A 247 4.40 -26.76 -4.11
C ARG A 247 3.43 -26.14 -5.11
N ALA A 248 2.18 -25.92 -4.70
CA ALA A 248 1.18 -25.22 -5.51
C ALA A 248 1.62 -23.80 -5.87
N VAL A 249 2.09 -23.02 -4.89
CA VAL A 249 2.62 -21.67 -5.13
C VAL A 249 3.81 -21.71 -6.08
N LYS A 250 4.77 -22.64 -5.88
CA LYS A 250 5.92 -22.78 -6.79
C LYS A 250 5.47 -23.14 -8.22
N LEU A 251 4.55 -24.09 -8.39
CA LEU A 251 4.07 -24.54 -9.70
C LEU A 251 3.34 -23.40 -10.44
N ILE A 252 2.44 -22.68 -9.75
CA ILE A 252 1.74 -21.53 -10.34
C ILE A 252 2.75 -20.47 -10.74
N TRP A 253 3.73 -20.19 -9.88
CA TRP A 253 4.76 -19.19 -10.16
C TRP A 253 5.64 -19.56 -11.36
N GLN A 254 6.04 -20.81 -11.49
CA GLN A 254 6.77 -21.34 -12.66
C GLN A 254 5.97 -21.11 -13.95
N ARG A 255 4.68 -21.44 -13.97
CA ARG A 255 3.80 -21.22 -15.13
C ARG A 255 3.66 -19.73 -15.47
N ILE A 256 3.46 -18.89 -14.46
CA ILE A 256 3.42 -17.43 -14.67
C ILE A 256 4.70 -16.94 -15.35
N GLN A 257 5.88 -17.41 -14.92
CA GLN A 257 7.15 -17.05 -15.53
C GLN A 257 7.30 -17.56 -16.97
N GLN A 258 6.69 -18.71 -17.29
CA GLN A 258 6.67 -19.27 -18.65
C GLN A 258 5.64 -18.60 -19.56
N GLY A 259 4.78 -17.73 -19.00
CA GLY A 259 3.70 -17.06 -19.75
C GLY A 259 2.47 -17.95 -19.97
N ASP A 260 2.32 -19.03 -19.17
CA ASP A 260 1.19 -19.94 -19.22
C ASP A 260 0.12 -19.49 -18.21
N ASP A 261 -1.04 -19.08 -18.70
CA ASP A 261 -2.19 -18.63 -17.90
C ASP A 261 -3.10 -19.79 -17.45
N ALA A 262 -2.85 -21.01 -17.91
CA ALA A 262 -3.63 -22.17 -17.53
C ALA A 262 -3.30 -22.62 -16.10
N LEU A 263 -4.33 -22.74 -15.26
CA LEU A 263 -4.17 -23.37 -13.95
C LEU A 263 -3.99 -24.88 -14.12
N PRO A 264 -3.19 -25.55 -13.25
CA PRO A 264 -3.05 -27.00 -13.27
C PRO A 264 -4.41 -27.68 -13.12
N GLU A 265 -4.70 -28.71 -13.93
CA GLU A 265 -5.95 -29.49 -13.83
C GLU A 265 -6.14 -30.15 -12.45
N SER A 266 -5.04 -30.41 -11.75
CA SER A 266 -5.05 -30.94 -10.38
C SER A 266 -5.46 -29.91 -9.32
N MET A 267 -5.50 -28.64 -9.68
CA MET A 267 -6.05 -27.55 -8.88
C MET A 267 -7.46 -27.26 -9.39
N THR A 268 -8.46 -27.86 -8.78
CA THR A 268 -9.81 -27.37 -8.95
C THR A 268 -9.88 -26.00 -8.28
N PRO A 269 -10.15 -24.91 -9.03
CA PRO A 269 -10.35 -23.62 -8.39
C PRO A 269 -11.48 -23.76 -7.37
N LEU A 270 -11.18 -23.53 -6.11
CA LEU A 270 -12.09 -23.71 -4.98
C LEU A 270 -13.37 -22.88 -5.13
N THR A 271 -13.32 -21.84 -5.95
CA THR A 271 -14.49 -21.01 -6.26
C THR A 271 -14.37 -20.40 -7.65
N THR A 272 -15.50 -20.32 -8.35
CA THR A 272 -15.60 -19.56 -9.61
C THR A 272 -15.46 -18.05 -9.40
N THR A 273 -15.53 -17.60 -8.16
CA THR A 273 -15.37 -16.20 -7.74
C THR A 273 -14.31 -16.13 -6.65
N TYR A 274 -13.20 -15.48 -6.94
CA TYR A 274 -12.19 -15.17 -5.91
C TYR A 274 -12.80 -14.33 -4.80
N PRO A 275 -12.46 -14.57 -3.53
CA PRO A 275 -12.97 -13.81 -2.42
C PRO A 275 -12.66 -12.32 -2.66
N SER A 276 -13.69 -11.50 -2.67
CA SER A 276 -13.52 -10.05 -2.73
C SER A 276 -12.75 -9.61 -1.48
N LEU A 277 -11.82 -8.68 -1.66
CA LEU A 277 -11.14 -8.04 -0.53
C LEU A 277 -12.18 -7.60 0.52
N HIS A 278 -11.89 -7.91 1.78
CA HIS A 278 -12.76 -7.50 2.88
C HIS A 278 -12.95 -5.98 2.87
N ARG A 279 -14.19 -5.55 2.83
CA ARG A 279 -14.59 -4.15 2.87
C ARG A 279 -15.02 -3.80 4.27
N ASP A 280 -14.20 -3.04 4.98
CA ASP A 280 -14.52 -2.58 6.33
C ASP A 280 -15.35 -1.29 6.27
N HIS A 281 -16.67 -1.46 6.30
CA HIS A 281 -17.60 -0.34 6.35
C HIS A 281 -17.46 0.49 7.64
N GLY A 282 -17.02 -0.12 8.75
CA GLY A 282 -16.81 0.59 10.01
C GLY A 282 -15.69 1.62 9.92
N VAL A 283 -14.55 1.21 9.34
CA VAL A 283 -13.40 2.11 9.09
C VAL A 283 -13.78 3.18 8.06
N ALA A 284 -14.46 2.80 6.97
CA ALA A 284 -14.86 3.73 5.93
C ALA A 284 -15.83 4.82 6.44
N VAL A 285 -16.82 4.45 7.26
CA VAL A 285 -17.75 5.41 7.86
C VAL A 285 -17.02 6.36 8.82
N ARG A 286 -16.13 5.84 9.67
CA ARG A 286 -15.33 6.68 10.57
C ARG A 286 -14.46 7.66 9.80
N GLY A 287 -13.81 7.21 8.71
CA GLY A 287 -13.03 8.08 7.82
C GLY A 287 -13.88 9.18 7.19
N GLY A 288 -15.04 8.82 6.64
CA GLY A 288 -15.97 9.79 6.05
C GLY A 288 -16.50 10.83 7.05
N ILE A 289 -16.87 10.37 8.26
CA ILE A 289 -17.32 11.28 9.35
C ILE A 289 -16.17 12.19 9.80
N SER A 290 -14.95 11.67 9.93
CA SER A 290 -13.79 12.47 10.33
C SER A 290 -13.51 13.57 9.31
N ALA A 291 -13.51 13.27 8.02
CA ALA A 291 -13.33 14.30 6.97
C ALA A 291 -14.47 15.33 6.98
N PHE A 292 -15.71 14.88 7.12
CA PHE A 292 -16.87 15.77 7.25
C PHE A 292 -16.70 16.76 8.41
N LEU A 293 -16.31 16.28 9.60
CA LEU A 293 -16.12 17.12 10.79
C LEU A 293 -14.93 18.07 10.62
N ILE A 294 -13.80 17.59 10.08
CA ILE A 294 -12.61 18.43 9.84
C ILE A 294 -12.97 19.60 8.92
N ILE A 295 -13.67 19.37 7.83
CA ILE A 295 -14.06 20.40 6.89
C ILE A 295 -15.02 21.41 7.56
N LEU A 296 -15.98 20.93 8.34
CA LEU A 296 -16.90 21.80 9.05
C LEU A 296 -16.16 22.70 10.07
N ILE A 297 -15.28 22.12 10.87
CA ILE A 297 -14.55 22.82 11.93
C ILE A 297 -13.59 23.84 11.29
N ALA A 298 -12.80 23.43 10.29
CA ALA A 298 -11.85 24.31 9.62
C ALA A 298 -12.55 25.46 8.89
N THR A 299 -13.66 25.20 8.21
CA THR A 299 -14.44 26.26 7.54
C THR A 299 -15.12 27.19 8.54
N ALA A 300 -15.67 26.64 9.63
CA ALA A 300 -16.26 27.45 10.68
C ALA A 300 -15.20 28.38 11.34
N PHE A 301 -14.01 27.84 11.60
CA PHE A 301 -12.90 28.64 12.11
C PHE A 301 -12.54 29.76 11.13
N TRP A 302 -12.39 29.47 9.82
CA TRP A 302 -12.11 30.47 8.81
C TRP A 302 -13.15 31.60 8.79
N ILE A 303 -14.43 31.23 8.76
CA ILE A 303 -15.53 32.22 8.69
C ILE A 303 -15.63 33.04 9.98
N LEU A 304 -15.56 32.38 11.16
CA LEU A 304 -15.75 33.05 12.45
C LEU A 304 -14.56 33.92 12.84
N SER A 305 -13.32 33.53 12.46
CA SER A 305 -12.12 34.33 12.74
C SER A 305 -12.01 35.54 11.83
N GLY A 306 -12.67 35.55 10.68
CA GLY A 306 -12.48 36.62 9.69
C GLY A 306 -11.07 36.64 9.08
N TRP A 307 -10.25 35.61 9.35
CA TRP A 307 -8.88 35.53 8.87
C TRP A 307 -8.85 35.29 7.36
N LYS A 308 -8.29 36.28 6.61
CA LYS A 308 -8.30 36.20 5.14
C LYS A 308 -7.63 34.96 4.60
N ALA A 309 -6.50 34.52 5.16
CA ALA A 309 -5.77 33.35 4.76
C ALA A 309 -6.32 32.04 5.38
N GLY A 310 -7.39 32.07 6.16
CA GLY A 310 -8.00 30.92 6.79
C GLY A 310 -8.54 29.88 5.78
N PHE A 311 -8.74 30.27 4.52
CA PHE A 311 -9.09 29.32 3.46
C PHE A 311 -7.96 28.31 3.22
N MET A 312 -6.69 28.71 3.30
CA MET A 312 -5.53 27.83 3.18
C MET A 312 -5.49 26.77 4.30
N LEU A 313 -5.82 27.16 5.53
CA LEU A 313 -5.97 26.24 6.64
C LEU A 313 -7.04 25.17 6.31
N ALA A 314 -8.22 25.62 5.88
CA ALA A 314 -9.32 24.72 5.57
C ALA A 314 -9.02 23.81 4.38
N GLU A 315 -8.31 24.31 3.37
CA GLU A 315 -7.86 23.56 2.20
C GLU A 315 -6.85 22.48 2.59
N MET A 316 -5.81 22.83 3.36
CA MET A 316 -4.79 21.89 3.82
C MET A 316 -5.36 20.83 4.77
N ALA A 317 -6.27 21.22 5.67
CA ALA A 317 -6.98 20.27 6.52
C ALA A 317 -7.80 19.24 5.71
N ALA A 318 -8.46 19.68 4.62
CA ALA A 318 -9.21 18.80 3.75
C ALA A 318 -8.30 17.84 2.95
N ILE A 319 -7.20 18.36 2.40
CA ILE A 319 -6.21 17.55 1.66
C ILE A 319 -5.58 16.52 2.57
N SER A 320 -5.09 16.93 3.75
CA SER A 320 -4.47 16.04 4.71
C SER A 320 -5.46 14.98 5.22
N ALA A 321 -6.72 15.36 5.52
CA ALA A 321 -7.76 14.42 5.89
C ALA A 321 -8.01 13.36 4.80
N CYS A 322 -8.08 13.76 3.53
CA CYS A 322 -8.31 12.84 2.42
C CYS A 322 -7.13 11.88 2.22
N ILE A 323 -5.89 12.39 2.22
CA ILE A 323 -4.70 11.58 1.93
C ILE A 323 -4.36 10.66 3.11
N LEU A 324 -4.42 11.15 4.34
CA LEU A 324 -3.92 10.43 5.51
C LEU A 324 -4.92 9.41 6.06
N THR A 325 -6.22 9.61 5.86
CA THR A 325 -7.25 8.66 6.32
C THR A 325 -7.20 7.32 5.59
N ALA A 326 -6.62 7.30 4.39
CA ALA A 326 -6.39 6.06 3.64
C ALA A 326 -5.24 5.20 4.20
N MET A 327 -4.47 5.71 5.18
CA MET A 327 -3.33 5.03 5.77
C MET A 327 -3.73 4.30 7.07
N ASP A 328 -3.18 3.11 7.31
CA ASP A 328 -3.40 2.34 8.54
C ASP A 328 -2.92 3.08 9.80
N ASN A 329 -1.83 3.84 9.70
CA ASN A 329 -1.32 4.68 10.78
C ASN A 329 -1.00 6.09 10.24
N PRO A 330 -1.94 7.04 10.34
CA PRO A 330 -1.78 8.39 9.79
C PRO A 330 -0.83 9.28 10.60
N VAL A 331 -0.58 8.99 11.88
CA VAL A 331 0.16 9.89 12.79
C VAL A 331 1.61 10.15 12.36
N PRO A 332 2.43 9.15 11.98
CA PRO A 332 3.78 9.41 11.48
C PRO A 332 3.79 10.21 10.17
N ALA A 333 2.84 9.90 9.27
CA ALA A 333 2.71 10.60 8.00
C ALA A 333 2.29 12.07 8.20
N LEU A 334 1.36 12.34 9.12
CA LEU A 334 0.95 13.71 9.50
C LEU A 334 2.14 14.52 10.04
N LYS A 335 2.95 13.93 10.91
CA LYS A 335 4.17 14.60 11.43
C LYS A 335 5.15 14.95 10.31
N LEU A 336 5.32 14.06 9.33
CA LEU A 336 6.16 14.35 8.16
C LEU A 336 5.55 15.43 7.27
N PHE A 337 4.23 15.44 7.11
CA PHE A 337 3.51 16.44 6.34
C PHE A 337 3.66 17.85 6.95
N ILE A 338 3.51 17.97 8.27
CA ILE A 338 3.74 19.23 8.99
C ILE A 338 5.19 19.73 8.82
N ARG A 339 6.19 18.83 8.98
CA ARG A 339 7.59 19.16 8.74
C ARG A 339 7.85 19.60 7.30
N ALA A 340 7.22 18.92 6.34
CA ALA A 340 7.30 19.27 4.93
C ALA A 340 6.77 20.67 4.66
N ASN A 341 5.62 21.05 5.26
CA ASN A 341 5.06 22.40 5.14
C ASN A 341 5.99 23.48 5.71
N ILE A 342 6.64 23.20 6.86
CA ILE A 342 7.61 24.13 7.44
C ILE A 342 8.83 24.30 6.52
N TYR A 343 9.39 23.20 6.01
CA TYR A 343 10.53 23.28 5.09
C TYR A 343 10.14 23.92 3.76
N SER A 344 8.95 23.64 3.28
CA SER A 344 8.38 24.25 2.08
C SER A 344 8.27 25.76 2.22
N ALA A 345 7.82 26.29 3.35
CA ALA A 345 7.75 27.74 3.57
C ALA A 345 9.11 28.41 3.39
N VAL A 346 10.20 27.79 3.88
CA VAL A 346 11.57 28.30 3.69
C VAL A 346 11.97 28.25 2.22
N VAL A 347 11.71 27.11 1.55
CA VAL A 347 12.04 26.94 0.12
C VAL A 347 11.27 27.96 -0.72
N VAL A 348 9.98 28.09 -0.49
CA VAL A 348 9.12 29.05 -1.20
C VAL A 348 9.60 30.47 -0.98
N PHE A 349 9.98 30.82 0.23
CA PHE A 349 10.57 32.15 0.52
C PHE A 349 11.81 32.44 -0.33
N ILE A 350 12.76 31.48 -0.36
CA ILE A 350 13.99 31.64 -1.15
C ILE A 350 13.66 31.75 -2.64
N TYR A 351 12.77 30.94 -3.16
CA TYR A 351 12.41 30.99 -4.59
C TYR A 351 11.64 32.25 -4.94
N ALA A 352 10.65 32.63 -4.13
CA ALA A 352 9.79 33.76 -4.40
C ALA A 352 10.59 35.10 -4.35
N TYR A 353 11.46 35.28 -3.36
CA TYR A 353 12.18 36.53 -3.16
C TYR A 353 13.57 36.57 -3.81
N GLY A 354 14.26 35.44 -3.90
CA GLY A 354 15.63 35.40 -4.41
C GLY A 354 15.73 35.01 -5.89
N VAL A 355 14.84 34.16 -6.37
CA VAL A 355 14.99 33.51 -7.70
C VAL A 355 14.00 34.07 -8.71
N PHE A 356 12.71 34.11 -8.41
CA PHE A 356 11.67 34.50 -9.36
C PHE A 356 11.74 35.94 -9.87
N PRO A 357 12.25 36.94 -9.12
CA PRO A 357 12.44 38.27 -9.68
C PRO A 357 13.36 38.30 -10.92
N HIS A 358 14.20 37.29 -11.10
CA HIS A 358 15.14 37.18 -12.22
C HIS A 358 14.66 36.29 -13.36
N VAL A 359 13.50 35.61 -13.19
CA VAL A 359 12.93 34.71 -14.17
C VAL A 359 11.95 35.47 -15.08
N THR A 360 12.23 35.47 -16.37
CA THR A 360 11.45 36.21 -17.36
C THR A 360 10.81 35.33 -18.41
N ALA A 361 11.36 34.11 -18.62
CA ALA A 361 10.90 33.19 -19.63
C ALA A 361 10.47 31.83 -19.04
N PHE A 362 9.56 31.15 -19.73
CA PHE A 362 9.05 29.83 -19.28
C PHE A 362 10.15 28.76 -19.14
N TRP A 363 11.12 28.74 -20.05
CA TRP A 363 12.22 27.78 -19.97
C TRP A 363 13.15 28.03 -18.77
N GLU A 364 13.32 29.29 -18.34
CA GLU A 364 14.05 29.65 -17.12
C GLU A 364 13.30 29.15 -15.88
N LEU A 365 11.99 29.32 -15.87
CA LEU A 365 11.13 28.78 -14.79
C LEU A 365 11.28 27.26 -14.68
N ALA A 366 11.22 26.54 -15.79
CA ALA A 366 11.41 25.08 -15.82
C ALA A 366 12.80 24.68 -15.31
N LEU A 367 13.86 25.40 -15.73
CA LEU A 367 15.24 25.15 -15.32
C LEU A 367 15.45 25.41 -13.82
N VAL A 368 14.78 26.39 -13.27
CA VAL A 368 14.89 26.75 -11.85
C VAL A 368 14.09 25.79 -10.97
N LEU A 369 12.93 25.30 -11.41
CA LEU A 369 12.10 24.35 -10.65
C LEU A 369 12.65 22.91 -10.76
N ALA A 370 13.40 22.56 -11.79
CA ALA A 370 13.94 21.23 -11.99
C ALA A 370 14.82 20.76 -10.80
N PRO A 371 15.79 21.54 -10.29
CA PRO A 371 16.60 21.13 -9.14
C PRO A 371 15.78 20.81 -7.89
N LEU A 372 14.77 21.62 -7.58
CA LEU A 372 13.86 21.37 -6.46
C LEU A 372 13.11 20.06 -6.64
N SER A 373 12.53 19.87 -7.82
CA SER A 373 11.78 18.63 -8.14
C SER A 373 12.67 17.40 -8.08
N ILE A 374 13.87 17.47 -8.66
CA ILE A 374 14.84 16.36 -8.62
C ILE A 374 15.26 16.07 -7.17
N PHE A 375 15.57 17.10 -6.38
CA PHE A 375 15.93 16.93 -4.96
C PHE A 375 14.82 16.21 -4.19
N CYS A 376 13.57 16.67 -4.30
CA CYS A 376 12.44 16.01 -3.64
C CYS A 376 12.24 14.57 -4.08
N LEU A 377 12.41 14.28 -5.39
CA LEU A 377 12.30 12.92 -5.93
C LEU A 377 13.45 12.01 -5.46
N MET A 378 14.65 12.55 -5.26
CA MET A 378 15.78 11.79 -4.73
C MET A 378 15.60 11.36 -3.27
N LEU A 379 14.64 11.91 -2.54
CA LEU A 379 14.31 11.46 -1.19
C LEU A 379 13.55 10.14 -1.16
N PHE A 380 12.86 9.74 -2.24
CA PHE A 380 12.05 8.51 -2.29
C PHE A 380 12.83 7.20 -2.08
N PRO A 381 14.04 7.02 -2.64
CA PRO A 381 14.81 5.79 -2.44
C PRO A 381 15.30 5.60 -0.99
N HIS A 382 15.26 6.65 -0.17
CA HIS A 382 15.74 6.61 1.21
C HIS A 382 14.58 6.36 2.20
N PRO A 383 14.43 5.16 2.79
CA PRO A 383 13.26 4.80 3.60
C PRO A 383 12.89 5.81 4.69
N PRO A 384 13.83 6.41 5.47
CA PRO A 384 13.48 7.39 6.50
C PRO A 384 12.99 8.73 5.95
N LEU A 385 13.28 9.06 4.68
CA LEU A 385 12.96 10.34 4.04
C LEU A 385 11.88 10.21 2.95
N ALA A 386 11.56 8.99 2.54
CA ALA A 386 10.61 8.72 1.46
C ALA A 386 9.25 9.40 1.68
N GLY A 387 8.77 9.42 2.94
CA GLY A 387 7.50 10.08 3.29
C GLY A 387 7.56 11.61 3.29
N LEU A 388 8.76 12.22 3.18
CA LEU A 388 8.92 13.68 3.16
C LEU A 388 8.92 14.24 1.73
N GLY A 389 9.41 13.49 0.75
CA GLY A 389 9.67 13.99 -0.60
C GLY A 389 8.42 14.49 -1.32
N LEU A 390 7.34 13.72 -1.32
CA LEU A 390 6.09 14.10 -1.98
C LEU A 390 5.39 15.29 -1.30
N PRO A 391 5.18 15.31 0.03
CA PRO A 391 4.59 16.46 0.70
C PRO A 391 5.41 17.73 0.53
N LEU A 392 6.75 17.65 0.60
CA LEU A 392 7.62 18.80 0.40
C LEU A 392 7.47 19.39 -1.00
N LEU A 393 7.45 18.54 -2.04
CA LEU A 393 7.27 18.98 -3.42
C LEU A 393 5.90 19.63 -3.62
N MET A 394 4.83 18.95 -3.17
CA MET A 394 3.45 19.46 -3.30
C MET A 394 3.28 20.81 -2.60
N SER A 395 3.69 20.90 -1.33
CA SER A 395 3.56 22.13 -0.55
C SER A 395 4.41 23.27 -1.13
N SER A 396 5.60 22.96 -1.67
CA SER A 396 6.45 23.98 -2.30
C SER A 396 5.80 24.51 -3.59
N ILE A 397 5.30 23.65 -4.47
CA ILE A 397 4.65 24.08 -5.71
C ILE A 397 3.38 24.88 -5.42
N MET A 398 2.56 24.41 -4.47
CA MET A 398 1.35 25.15 -4.05
C MET A 398 1.70 26.52 -3.43
N GLY A 399 2.71 26.56 -2.55
CA GLY A 399 3.15 27.80 -1.89
C GLY A 399 3.76 28.84 -2.86
N LEU A 400 4.39 28.39 -3.95
CA LEU A 400 4.92 29.28 -4.98
C LEU A 400 3.82 30.00 -5.77
N ASN A 401 2.58 29.52 -5.75
CA ASN A 401 1.41 30.13 -6.38
C ASN A 401 1.73 30.71 -7.77
N LEU A 402 2.25 29.87 -8.67
CA LEU A 402 2.76 30.27 -9.99
C LEU A 402 1.66 30.95 -10.80
N GLN A 403 1.85 32.22 -11.14
CA GLN A 403 0.93 33.02 -11.94
C GLN A 403 1.67 33.68 -13.10
N ASN A 404 0.93 34.13 -14.11
CA ASN A 404 1.51 34.80 -15.28
C ASN A 404 2.14 36.18 -14.95
N ARG A 405 1.92 36.69 -13.74
CA ARG A 405 2.51 37.92 -13.24
C ARG A 405 3.12 37.65 -11.88
N TYR A 406 4.35 38.15 -11.70
CA TYR A 406 4.98 38.15 -10.40
C TYR A 406 4.30 39.19 -9.50
N MET A 407 3.51 38.70 -8.54
CA MET A 407 2.86 39.52 -7.51
C MET A 407 3.24 38.94 -6.15
N LEU A 408 4.00 39.70 -5.39
CA LEU A 408 4.48 39.27 -4.09
C LEU A 408 3.92 40.19 -3.01
N ASP A 409 3.02 39.62 -2.20
CA ASP A 409 2.55 40.21 -0.96
C ASP A 409 3.17 39.43 0.21
N GLN A 410 4.08 40.07 0.94
CA GLN A 410 4.78 39.45 2.07
C GLN A 410 3.82 38.98 3.17
N ILE A 411 2.82 39.81 3.46
CA ILE A 411 1.84 39.53 4.52
C ILE A 411 1.01 38.29 4.10
N ALA A 412 0.52 38.29 2.86
CA ALA A 412 -0.25 37.17 2.32
C ALA A 412 0.58 35.87 2.29
N PHE A 413 1.90 35.95 2.01
CA PHE A 413 2.80 34.79 2.03
C PHE A 413 2.93 34.18 3.44
N PHE A 414 3.20 35.01 4.46
CA PHE A 414 3.33 34.53 5.83
C PHE A 414 2.01 33.99 6.35
N ASP A 415 0.91 34.67 6.09
CA ASP A 415 -0.43 34.25 6.48
C ASP A 415 -0.81 32.89 5.84
N ALA A 416 -0.54 32.71 4.54
CA ALA A 416 -0.79 31.49 3.85
C ALA A 416 0.09 30.34 4.36
N SER A 417 1.39 30.58 4.63
CA SER A 417 2.32 29.63 5.18
C SER A 417 1.89 29.16 6.58
N ILE A 418 1.46 30.07 7.43
CA ILE A 418 0.93 29.75 8.76
C ILE A 418 -0.36 28.93 8.61
N GLY A 419 -1.26 29.33 7.72
CA GLY A 419 -2.48 28.58 7.43
C GLY A 419 -2.21 27.15 6.98
N ALA A 420 -1.23 26.94 6.11
CA ALA A 420 -0.84 25.62 5.61
C ALA A 420 -0.22 24.71 6.69
N VAL A 421 0.49 25.27 7.67
CA VAL A 421 1.10 24.49 8.77
C VAL A 421 0.06 24.10 9.84
N ILE A 422 -0.92 24.97 10.09
CA ILE A 422 -1.98 24.72 11.09
C ILE A 422 -3.03 23.75 10.55
N GLY A 423 -3.38 23.83 9.27
CA GLY A 423 -4.37 22.98 8.60
C GLY A 423 -3.83 21.60 8.29
#